data_3c86701023c19a178f90fc68cf1c28f2
#
_entry.id   3c86701023c19a178f90fc68cf1c28f2
#
_cell.length_a   1.000
_cell.length_b   1.000
_cell.length_c   1.000
_cell.angle_alpha   90.00
_cell.angle_beta   90.00
_cell.angle_gamma   90.00
#
_symmetry.space_group_name_H-M   'P 1'
#
loop_
_entity.id
_entity.type
_entity.pdbx_description
1 polymer ?
#
loop_
_entity_poly.entity_id
_entity_poly.type
_entity_poly.pdbx_seq_one_letter_code
_entity_poly.pdbx_strand_id
1 'polypeptide(L)'
;VTAKVTAVNGGNFENVSLTGATATAEIKDTLDTTTVAVTADPAKEGDANVTFHFQLSNPPQAGSATTLTVNVGGTDYTVKVDAAGKGVLAVPNTNGEDVYKDGSTLTATVTKVDGGNFEAVDLSKSSVTAEIKDTIDTTTVAVTADPAKEGDANITFHFQLSNPPQT
;
A
#
# COMPACT_ATOMS: atom_id res chain seq x y z
N VAL A 1 -0.50 -40.76 -7.37
CA VAL A 1 -1.38 -41.77 -6.75
C VAL A 1 -1.22 -43.09 -7.52
N THR A 2 -0.93 -44.19 -6.83
CA THR A 2 -0.79 -45.51 -7.44
C THR A 2 -1.93 -46.41 -7.00
N ALA A 3 -2.67 -46.98 -7.96
CA ALA A 3 -3.65 -48.04 -7.75
C ALA A 3 -3.07 -49.39 -8.14
N LYS A 4 -3.25 -50.41 -7.30
CA LYS A 4 -2.81 -51.78 -7.55
C LYS A 4 -3.96 -52.73 -7.23
N VAL A 5 -4.30 -53.59 -8.17
CA VAL A 5 -5.27 -54.71 -7.94
C VAL A 5 -4.49 -55.82 -7.16
N THR A 6 -4.99 -56.18 -5.99
CA THR A 6 -4.35 -57.18 -5.10
C THR A 6 -5.06 -58.50 -5.15
N ALA A 7 -6.35 -58.58 -5.55
CA ALA A 7 -7.09 -59.80 -5.69
C ALA A 7 -8.28 -59.63 -6.68
N VAL A 8 -8.67 -60.72 -7.33
CA VAL A 8 -9.93 -60.85 -8.04
C VAL A 8 -10.69 -62.01 -7.44
N ASN A 9 -11.89 -61.81 -6.96
CA ASN A 9 -12.72 -62.83 -6.35
C ASN A 9 -13.96 -63.11 -7.22
N GLY A 10 -14.27 -64.36 -7.43
CA GLY A 10 -15.42 -64.81 -8.27
C GLY A 10 -15.09 -64.81 -9.76
N GLY A 11 -16.14 -64.98 -10.62
CA GLY A 11 -16.04 -64.94 -12.09
C GLY A 11 -15.73 -66.26 -12.77
N ASN A 12 -15.56 -67.37 -12.03
CA ASN A 12 -15.30 -68.72 -12.54
C ASN A 12 -14.17 -68.79 -13.60
N PHE A 13 -13.12 -68.00 -13.39
CA PHE A 13 -11.93 -67.95 -14.25
C PHE A 13 -11.04 -69.16 -13.99
N GLU A 14 -10.47 -69.78 -15.06
CA GLU A 14 -9.49 -70.85 -14.92
C GLU A 14 -8.17 -70.39 -14.29
N ASN A 15 -7.74 -69.12 -14.60
CA ASN A 15 -6.57 -68.48 -14.05
C ASN A 15 -6.72 -66.92 -14.09
N VAL A 16 -6.20 -66.24 -13.09
CA VAL A 16 -6.12 -64.77 -13.04
C VAL A 16 -4.68 -64.34 -12.85
N SER A 17 -4.16 -63.58 -13.79
CA SER A 17 -2.84 -62.93 -13.66
C SER A 17 -3.01 -61.47 -13.26
N LEU A 18 -2.35 -61.08 -12.18
CA LEU A 18 -2.26 -59.67 -11.73
C LEU A 18 -0.94 -58.98 -12.17
N THR A 19 -0.16 -59.65 -13.08
CA THR A 19 1.04 -59.06 -13.65
C THR A 19 0.67 -57.81 -14.44
N GLY A 20 1.23 -56.65 -14.06
CA GLY A 20 0.90 -55.35 -14.67
C GLY A 20 -0.41 -54.71 -14.17
N ALA A 21 -1.09 -55.32 -13.19
CA ALA A 21 -2.32 -54.74 -12.59
C ALA A 21 -2.03 -53.57 -11.64
N THR A 22 -1.23 -52.64 -12.09
CA THR A 22 -0.83 -51.43 -11.36
C THR A 22 -0.88 -50.23 -12.33
N ALA A 23 -1.45 -49.14 -11.88
CA ALA A 23 -1.46 -47.88 -12.62
C ALA A 23 -1.08 -46.72 -11.69
N THR A 24 -0.28 -45.79 -12.18
CA THR A 24 0.10 -44.59 -11.46
C THR A 24 -0.49 -43.35 -12.20
N ALA A 25 -1.23 -42.51 -11.47
CA ALA A 25 -1.63 -41.22 -11.93
C ALA A 25 -0.74 -40.16 -11.31
N GLU A 26 -0.16 -39.31 -12.13
CA GLU A 26 0.56 -38.10 -11.69
C GLU A 26 -0.49 -37.01 -11.40
N ILE A 27 -0.37 -36.37 -10.21
CA ILE A 27 -1.11 -35.16 -9.88
C ILE A 27 -0.13 -34.01 -10.12
N LYS A 28 -0.39 -33.23 -11.18
CA LYS A 28 0.39 -32.03 -11.48
C LYS A 28 -0.16 -30.88 -10.67
N ASP A 29 0.76 -30.08 -10.17
CA ASP A 29 0.44 -28.83 -9.52
C ASP A 29 -0.03 -27.78 -10.53
N THR A 30 -0.92 -26.88 -10.10
CA THR A 30 -1.36 -25.71 -10.88
C THR A 30 -0.70 -24.46 -10.29
N LEU A 31 -0.11 -23.63 -11.13
CA LEU A 31 0.56 -22.42 -10.71
C LEU A 31 -0.45 -21.36 -10.27
N ASP A 32 -0.48 -21.04 -8.98
CA ASP A 32 -1.31 -19.99 -8.41
C ASP A 32 -0.49 -18.70 -8.17
N THR A 33 -1.02 -17.58 -8.67
CA THR A 33 -0.33 -16.28 -8.57
C THR A 33 -0.91 -15.44 -7.43
N THR A 34 -0.03 -15.00 -6.52
CA THR A 34 -0.35 -14.06 -5.44
C THR A 34 -0.09 -12.64 -5.90
N THR A 35 -1.07 -11.74 -5.69
CA THR A 35 -0.97 -10.30 -5.94
C THR A 35 -0.95 -9.52 -4.64
N VAL A 36 -0.48 -8.27 -4.66
CA VAL A 36 -0.52 -7.36 -3.51
C VAL A 36 -1.36 -6.15 -3.86
N ALA A 37 -2.50 -5.99 -3.18
CA ALA A 37 -3.29 -4.76 -3.23
C ALA A 37 -2.69 -3.74 -2.25
N VAL A 38 -2.61 -2.47 -2.68
CA VAL A 38 -2.10 -1.36 -1.87
C VAL A 38 -3.18 -0.28 -1.83
N THR A 39 -3.47 0.22 -0.63
CA THR A 39 -4.36 1.37 -0.40
C THR A 39 -3.71 2.37 0.55
N ALA A 40 -4.18 3.60 0.56
CA ALA A 40 -3.72 4.65 1.47
C ALA A 40 -4.91 5.24 2.22
N ASP A 41 -4.69 5.63 3.48
CA ASP A 41 -5.65 6.43 4.22
C ASP A 41 -5.68 7.86 3.66
N PRO A 42 -6.83 8.58 3.79
CA PRO A 42 -6.88 10.00 3.52
C PRO A 42 -5.86 10.75 4.39
N ALA A 43 -5.10 11.66 3.78
CA ALA A 43 -4.11 12.48 4.47
C ALA A 43 -4.27 13.95 4.14
N LYS A 44 -3.85 14.82 5.05
CA LYS A 44 -3.77 16.26 4.86
C LYS A 44 -2.44 16.79 5.41
N GLU A 45 -2.09 18.01 5.07
CA GLU A 45 -0.94 18.68 5.67
C GLU A 45 -1.09 18.73 7.20
N GLY A 46 0.03 18.78 7.92
CA GLY A 46 0.08 18.72 9.37
C GLY A 46 -0.21 17.35 9.99
N ASP A 47 -0.75 16.37 9.25
CA ASP A 47 -0.85 15.00 9.76
C ASP A 47 0.57 14.44 10.02
N ALA A 48 0.75 13.72 11.13
CA ALA A 48 2.07 13.21 11.49
C ALA A 48 2.62 12.17 10.50
N ASN A 49 1.73 11.38 9.90
CA ASN A 49 2.09 10.28 8.99
C ASN A 49 1.08 10.13 7.86
N VAL A 50 1.55 9.60 6.73
CA VAL A 50 0.74 8.99 5.67
C VAL A 50 0.76 7.49 5.88
N THR A 51 -0.42 6.84 5.94
CA THR A 51 -0.56 5.40 6.23
C THR A 51 -0.96 4.64 4.98
N PHE A 52 -0.21 3.56 4.69
CA PHE A 52 -0.45 2.64 3.61
C PHE A 52 -0.83 1.26 4.16
N HIS A 53 -1.80 0.59 3.51
CA HIS A 53 -2.25 -0.74 3.83
C HIS A 53 -1.97 -1.69 2.67
N PHE A 54 -1.52 -2.89 2.98
CA PHE A 54 -1.17 -3.94 2.03
C PHE A 54 -2.02 -5.16 2.30
N GLN A 55 -2.53 -5.79 1.22
CA GLN A 55 -3.28 -7.04 1.31
C GLN A 55 -2.82 -7.98 0.20
N LEU A 56 -2.30 -9.14 0.59
CA LEU A 56 -2.01 -10.22 -0.34
C LEU A 56 -3.31 -10.95 -0.72
N SER A 57 -3.45 -11.35 -1.98
CA SER A 57 -4.62 -12.12 -2.45
C SER A 57 -4.68 -13.52 -1.84
N ASN A 58 -3.53 -14.11 -1.53
CA ASN A 58 -3.41 -15.38 -0.83
C ASN A 58 -2.65 -15.17 0.48
N PRO A 59 -3.09 -15.76 1.62
CA PRO A 59 -2.37 -15.65 2.87
C PRO A 59 -1.03 -16.41 2.79
N PRO A 60 0.01 -15.98 3.54
CA PRO A 60 1.24 -16.73 3.66
C PRO A 60 1.00 -18.16 4.19
N GLN A 61 1.82 -19.10 3.75
CA GLN A 61 1.78 -20.44 4.30
C GLN A 61 2.04 -20.41 5.82
N ALA A 62 1.26 -21.16 6.58
CA ALA A 62 1.38 -21.21 8.04
C ALA A 62 2.83 -21.46 8.48
N GLY A 63 3.34 -20.61 9.38
CA GLY A 63 4.71 -20.66 9.88
C GLY A 63 5.77 -20.02 8.97
N SER A 64 5.39 -19.50 7.79
CA SER A 64 6.30 -18.79 6.89
C SER A 64 6.24 -17.29 7.17
N ALA A 65 7.32 -16.72 7.72
CA ALA A 65 7.46 -15.28 7.87
C ALA A 65 7.48 -14.60 6.50
N THR A 66 6.71 -13.52 6.36
CA THR A 66 6.58 -12.79 5.10
C THR A 66 6.82 -11.31 5.32
N THR A 67 7.60 -10.72 4.42
CA THR A 67 7.87 -9.28 4.40
C THR A 67 7.72 -8.71 3.00
N LEU A 68 7.31 -7.44 2.92
CA LEU A 68 7.30 -6.66 1.69
C LEU A 68 8.43 -5.63 1.74
N THR A 69 9.12 -5.43 0.63
CA THR A 69 9.93 -4.23 0.41
C THR A 69 9.07 -3.21 -0.32
N VAL A 70 8.89 -2.05 0.28
CA VAL A 70 8.02 -0.97 -0.23
C VAL A 70 8.86 0.26 -0.45
N ASN A 71 8.92 0.75 -1.69
CA ASN A 71 9.53 2.03 -2.01
C ASN A 71 8.51 3.15 -1.82
N VAL A 72 8.85 4.16 -1.00
CA VAL A 72 8.02 5.35 -0.80
C VAL A 72 8.90 6.59 -0.97
N GLY A 73 8.63 7.41 -1.98
CA GLY A 73 9.37 8.62 -2.24
C GLY A 73 10.88 8.40 -2.46
N GLY A 74 11.29 7.24 -2.99
CA GLY A 74 12.69 6.86 -3.21
C GLY A 74 13.36 6.15 -2.03
N THR A 75 12.67 5.97 -0.89
CA THR A 75 13.18 5.25 0.29
C THR A 75 12.51 3.89 0.41
N ASP A 76 13.30 2.85 0.66
CA ASP A 76 12.79 1.48 0.85
C ASP A 76 12.49 1.20 2.32
N TYR A 77 11.29 0.67 2.56
CA TYR A 77 10.79 0.24 3.86
C TYR A 77 10.51 -1.26 3.87
N THR A 78 10.72 -1.91 5.01
CA THR A 78 10.34 -3.31 5.22
C THR A 78 9.05 -3.38 6.01
N VAL A 79 8.03 -4.01 5.44
CA VAL A 79 6.71 -4.22 6.04
C VAL A 79 6.53 -5.69 6.38
N LYS A 80 6.24 -6.01 7.63
CA LYS A 80 5.85 -7.36 8.04
C LYS A 80 4.40 -7.63 7.64
N VAL A 81 4.17 -8.83 7.11
CA VAL A 81 2.84 -9.31 6.75
C VAL A 81 2.37 -10.32 7.78
N ASP A 82 1.14 -10.19 8.23
CA ASP A 82 0.52 -11.11 9.18
C ASP A 82 0.02 -12.41 8.50
N ALA A 83 -0.49 -13.35 9.31
CA ALA A 83 -1.02 -14.62 8.83
C ALA A 83 -2.27 -14.49 7.93
N ALA A 84 -2.93 -13.34 7.92
CA ALA A 84 -4.05 -13.02 7.03
C ALA A 84 -3.61 -12.32 5.73
N GLY A 85 -2.30 -12.15 5.53
CA GLY A 85 -1.74 -11.49 4.35
C GLY A 85 -1.81 -9.96 4.44
N LYS A 86 -1.93 -9.36 5.63
CA LYS A 86 -2.05 -7.92 5.84
C LYS A 86 -0.75 -7.31 6.34
N GLY A 87 -0.43 -6.11 5.84
CA GLY A 87 0.66 -5.27 6.30
C GLY A 87 0.23 -3.80 6.39
N VAL A 88 0.89 -3.03 7.24
CA VAL A 88 0.67 -1.58 7.40
C VAL A 88 2.01 -0.87 7.47
N LEU A 89 2.11 0.29 6.82
CA LEU A 89 3.26 1.17 6.85
C LEU A 89 2.80 2.60 7.10
N ALA A 90 3.28 3.22 8.17
CA ALA A 90 3.16 4.64 8.42
C ALA A 90 4.49 5.34 8.07
N VAL A 91 4.44 6.33 7.20
CA VAL A 91 5.60 7.11 6.75
C VAL A 91 5.41 8.55 7.21
N PRO A 92 6.45 9.21 7.78
CA PRO A 92 6.34 10.60 8.19
C PRO A 92 5.85 11.49 7.05
N ASN A 93 4.84 12.32 7.34
CA ASN A 93 4.41 13.37 6.44
C ASN A 93 5.41 14.53 6.51
N THR A 94 5.92 14.96 5.38
CA THR A 94 6.87 16.09 5.29
C THR A 94 6.18 17.40 4.91
N ASN A 95 4.87 17.33 4.57
CA ASN A 95 4.05 18.52 4.33
C ASN A 95 3.43 18.97 5.66
N GLY A 96 4.03 20.02 6.26
CA GLY A 96 3.58 20.60 7.53
C GLY A 96 2.38 21.53 7.32
N GLU A 97 1.62 21.78 8.40
CA GLU A 97 0.53 22.75 8.40
C GLU A 97 1.08 24.17 8.22
N ASP A 98 0.58 24.90 7.23
CA ASP A 98 0.92 26.32 7.04
C ASP A 98 -0.28 27.08 6.39
N VAL A 99 -0.06 28.30 5.93
CA VAL A 99 -1.11 29.17 5.38
C VAL A 99 -1.06 29.31 3.87
N TYR A 100 -0.20 28.53 3.22
CA TYR A 100 0.03 28.58 1.78
C TYR A 100 -0.56 27.35 1.12
N LYS A 101 -0.94 27.48 -0.13
CA LYS A 101 -1.53 26.38 -0.90
C LYS A 101 -0.44 25.48 -1.45
N ASP A 102 -0.21 24.32 -0.84
CA ASP A 102 0.90 23.43 -1.18
C ASP A 102 0.58 21.93 -1.07
N GLY A 103 -0.66 21.52 -1.33
CA GLY A 103 -1.04 20.11 -1.40
C GLY A 103 -0.04 19.27 -2.20
N SER A 104 0.24 18.05 -1.73
CA SER A 104 1.27 17.17 -2.27
C SER A 104 0.79 15.73 -2.45
N THR A 105 1.66 14.86 -2.98
CA THR A 105 1.35 13.44 -3.16
C THR A 105 2.51 12.57 -2.72
N LEU A 106 2.21 11.36 -2.24
CA LEU A 106 3.20 10.36 -1.86
C LEU A 106 2.82 8.99 -2.45
N THR A 107 3.73 8.40 -3.23
CA THR A 107 3.49 7.11 -3.88
C THR A 107 4.23 6.00 -3.15
N ALA A 108 3.51 4.92 -2.83
CA ALA A 108 4.06 3.68 -2.31
C ALA A 108 3.97 2.60 -3.39
N THR A 109 5.08 1.89 -3.62
CA THR A 109 5.19 0.79 -4.58
C THR A 109 5.84 -0.41 -3.92
N VAL A 110 5.19 -1.57 -3.95
CA VAL A 110 5.81 -2.82 -3.51
C VAL A 110 6.78 -3.29 -4.57
N THR A 111 8.05 -3.44 -4.22
CA THR A 111 9.12 -3.84 -5.13
C THR A 111 9.52 -5.30 -4.96
N LYS A 112 9.23 -5.90 -3.78
CA LYS A 112 9.59 -7.28 -3.48
C LYS A 112 8.67 -7.89 -2.42
N VAL A 113 8.43 -9.19 -2.52
CA VAL A 113 7.85 -10.05 -1.47
C VAL A 113 8.87 -11.10 -1.11
N ASP A 114 9.22 -11.21 0.17
CA ASP A 114 10.12 -12.22 0.71
C ASP A 114 9.37 -13.17 1.64
N GLY A 115 9.59 -14.48 1.51
CA GLY A 115 8.92 -15.51 2.29
C GLY A 115 7.51 -15.82 1.80
N GLY A 116 6.65 -16.36 2.69
CA GLY A 116 5.25 -16.70 2.38
C GLY A 116 5.07 -18.03 1.65
N ASN A 117 6.14 -18.57 1.03
CA ASN A 117 6.15 -19.79 0.23
C ASN A 117 5.10 -19.80 -0.91
N PHE A 118 4.99 -18.66 -1.62
CA PHE A 118 4.10 -18.51 -2.78
C PHE A 118 4.71 -19.16 -4.02
N GLU A 119 3.90 -19.75 -4.88
CA GLU A 119 4.33 -20.35 -6.16
C GLU A 119 4.73 -19.25 -7.16
N ALA A 120 3.97 -18.18 -7.23
CA ALA A 120 4.27 -17.01 -8.03
C ALA A 120 3.75 -15.73 -7.36
N VAL A 121 4.41 -14.60 -7.64
CA VAL A 121 4.00 -13.27 -7.17
C VAL A 121 3.97 -12.32 -8.35
N ASP A 122 2.85 -11.59 -8.51
CA ASP A 122 2.70 -10.51 -9.49
C ASP A 122 2.55 -9.16 -8.76
N LEU A 123 3.52 -8.26 -8.98
CA LEU A 123 3.58 -6.92 -8.41
C LEU A 123 3.22 -5.81 -9.42
N SER A 124 2.76 -6.16 -10.61
CA SER A 124 2.51 -5.19 -11.70
C SER A 124 1.49 -4.10 -11.34
N LYS A 125 0.63 -4.34 -10.34
CA LYS A 125 -0.40 -3.41 -9.85
C LYS A 125 -0.26 -3.06 -8.36
N SER A 126 0.91 -3.31 -7.79
CA SER A 126 1.16 -3.15 -6.35
C SER A 126 1.69 -1.75 -6.02
N SER A 127 0.97 -0.71 -6.45
CA SER A 127 1.29 0.69 -6.18
C SER A 127 0.04 1.52 -5.92
N VAL A 128 0.17 2.56 -5.08
CA VAL A 128 -0.86 3.56 -4.81
C VAL A 128 -0.21 4.92 -4.60
N THR A 129 -0.90 5.99 -5.01
CA THR A 129 -0.53 7.37 -4.70
C THR A 129 -1.54 7.92 -3.68
N ALA A 130 -1.04 8.31 -2.52
CA ALA A 130 -1.80 9.07 -1.52
C ALA A 130 -1.76 10.56 -1.89
N GLU A 131 -2.91 11.22 -1.86
CA GLU A 131 -3.00 12.67 -1.93
C GLU A 131 -2.92 13.23 -0.51
N ILE A 132 -2.00 14.18 -0.26
CA ILE A 132 -1.90 14.95 0.98
C ILE A 132 -2.58 16.28 0.69
N LYS A 133 -3.79 16.42 1.22
CA LYS A 133 -4.63 17.60 0.96
C LYS A 133 -4.16 18.79 1.76
N ASP A 134 -4.15 19.93 1.08
CA ASP A 134 -4.00 21.24 1.68
C ASP A 134 -5.21 21.55 2.62
N THR A 135 -4.99 22.18 3.75
CA THR A 135 -6.03 22.77 4.61
C THR A 135 -6.20 24.23 4.25
N ILE A 136 -7.40 24.77 4.48
CA ILE A 136 -7.69 26.14 4.04
C ILE A 136 -7.56 27.09 5.23
N ASP A 137 -6.49 27.90 5.22
CA ASP A 137 -6.26 28.97 6.16
C ASP A 137 -6.59 30.35 5.59
N THR A 138 -7.07 31.24 6.46
CA THR A 138 -7.49 32.57 6.05
C THR A 138 -6.44 33.60 6.42
N THR A 139 -5.88 34.28 5.42
CA THR A 139 -5.08 35.48 5.60
C THR A 139 -6.00 36.71 5.58
N THR A 140 -5.92 37.51 6.64
CA THR A 140 -6.67 38.72 6.77
C THR A 140 -5.78 39.95 6.48
N VAL A 141 -6.44 41.05 6.05
CA VAL A 141 -5.79 42.37 5.84
C VAL A 141 -6.31 43.34 6.86
N ALA A 142 -5.43 43.86 7.71
CA ALA A 142 -5.75 45.02 8.53
C ALA A 142 -5.36 46.30 7.79
N VAL A 143 -6.19 47.32 7.90
CA VAL A 143 -5.95 48.65 7.34
C VAL A 143 -6.06 49.68 8.47
N THR A 144 -5.05 50.53 8.60
CA THR A 144 -5.04 51.65 9.53
C THR A 144 -4.69 52.95 8.79
N ALA A 145 -5.04 54.08 9.34
CA ALA A 145 -4.69 55.38 8.79
C ALA A 145 -3.99 56.22 9.86
N ASP A 146 -3.05 57.02 9.43
CA ASP A 146 -2.47 58.05 10.30
C ASP A 146 -3.50 59.16 10.54
N PRO A 147 -3.48 59.79 11.72
CA PRO A 147 -4.26 61.00 11.97
C PRO A 147 -3.93 62.12 10.96
N ALA A 148 -4.94 62.67 10.31
CA ALA A 148 -4.77 63.76 9.34
C ALA A 148 -5.55 65.00 9.79
N LYS A 149 -5.09 66.19 9.36
CA LYS A 149 -5.71 67.46 9.60
C LYS A 149 -6.15 68.11 8.31
N GLU A 150 -7.06 69.08 8.41
CA GLU A 150 -7.39 69.92 7.30
C GLU A 150 -6.19 70.71 6.78
N GLY A 151 -5.93 70.63 5.46
CA GLY A 151 -4.78 71.23 4.80
C GLY A 151 -3.55 70.31 4.64
N ASP A 152 -3.58 69.10 5.18
CA ASP A 152 -2.51 68.12 4.93
C ASP A 152 -2.48 67.73 3.44
N ALA A 153 -1.30 67.66 2.86
CA ALA A 153 -1.12 67.36 1.45
C ALA A 153 -1.37 65.87 1.10
N ASN A 154 -1.23 64.98 2.09
CA ASN A 154 -1.39 63.54 1.93
C ASN A 154 -2.09 62.92 3.14
N ILE A 155 -2.83 61.81 2.89
CA ILE A 155 -3.33 60.90 3.92
C ILE A 155 -2.62 59.57 3.75
N THR A 156 -2.02 59.03 4.84
CA THR A 156 -1.27 57.78 4.83
C THR A 156 -2.13 56.65 5.36
N PHE A 157 -2.17 55.53 4.60
CA PHE A 157 -2.79 54.29 5.03
C PHE A 157 -1.72 53.21 5.16
N HIS A 158 -1.85 52.38 6.17
CA HIS A 158 -0.97 51.21 6.40
C HIS A 158 -1.79 49.95 6.20
N PHE A 159 -1.20 48.96 5.50
CA PHE A 159 -1.80 47.68 5.23
C PHE A 159 -0.92 46.61 5.87
N GLN A 160 -1.54 45.70 6.65
CA GLN A 160 -0.88 44.61 7.30
C GLN A 160 -1.61 43.30 7.01
N LEU A 161 -0.88 42.32 6.44
CA LEU A 161 -1.36 40.94 6.31
C LEU A 161 -1.15 40.20 7.63
N SER A 162 -2.08 39.31 8.00
CA SER A 162 -1.89 38.43 9.17
C SER A 162 -0.76 37.43 8.95
N ASN A 163 -0.51 37.03 7.69
CA ASN A 163 0.58 36.14 7.29
C ASN A 163 1.40 36.80 6.17
N PRO A 164 2.75 36.71 6.23
CA PRO A 164 3.59 37.29 5.18
C PRO A 164 3.41 36.53 3.85
N PRO A 165 3.60 37.16 2.69
CA PRO A 165 3.63 36.47 1.41
C PRO A 165 4.77 35.45 1.36
N GLN A 166 4.54 34.32 0.69
CA GLN A 166 5.58 33.34 0.37
C GLN A 166 6.56 33.96 -0.64
N THR A 167 7.86 33.80 -0.45
CA THR A 167 8.93 34.35 -1.30
C THR A 167 9.40 33.36 -2.36
#